data_dd57f21eecc316d3bc0ee687b325061c
#
_entry.id   dd57f21eecc316d3bc0ee687b325061c
#
_cell.length_a   1.000
_cell.length_b   1.000
_cell.length_c   1.000
_cell.angle_alpha   90.00
_cell.angle_beta   90.00
_cell.angle_gamma   90.00
#
_symmetry.space_group_name_H-M   'P 1'
#
loop_
_entity.id
_entity.type
_entity.pdbx_description
1 polymer ?
#
loop_
_entity_poly.entity_id
_entity_poly.type
_entity_poly.pdbx_seq_one_letter_code
_entity_poly.pdbx_strand_id
1 'polypeptide(L)'
;ICVEAGLGFDAAMSKVHEKWDNDLALEFGRVIQEIRLGKLRRDGLRDMAERLQVSEMTSFVAAVIQSEQLGVSMAKVLRIQSDQMRVRRRQMAEEEAHRLPIKMIFPIGILIFPSILIILLGPAALILFTSELGKILTG
;
A
#
# COMPACT_ATOMS: atom_id res chain seq x y z
N ILE A 1 -10.73 3.62 20.54
CA ILE A 1 -11.62 4.50 21.35
C ILE A 1 -12.55 3.66 22.23
N CYS A 2 -13.36 2.72 21.68
CA CYS A 2 -14.29 1.91 22.48
C CYS A 2 -13.58 1.06 23.55
N VAL A 3 -12.48 0.41 23.21
CA VAL A 3 -11.70 -0.41 24.14
C VAL A 3 -10.94 0.45 25.15
N GLU A 4 -10.46 1.63 24.76
CA GLU A 4 -9.84 2.61 25.66
C GLU A 4 -10.86 3.17 26.67
N ALA A 5 -12.14 3.28 26.29
CA ALA A 5 -13.22 3.67 27.19
C ALA A 5 -13.67 2.56 28.17
N GLY A 6 -12.95 1.43 28.22
CA GLY A 6 -13.23 0.33 29.15
C GLY A 6 -14.22 -0.72 28.67
N LEU A 7 -14.66 -0.66 27.43
CA LEU A 7 -15.47 -1.70 26.81
C LEU A 7 -14.61 -2.92 26.50
N GLY A 8 -15.12 -4.12 26.79
CA GLY A 8 -14.46 -5.36 26.38
C GLY A 8 -14.38 -5.46 24.85
N PHE A 9 -13.40 -6.21 24.34
CA PHE A 9 -13.14 -6.35 22.91
C PHE A 9 -14.39 -6.80 22.12
N ASP A 10 -15.17 -7.74 22.65
CA ASP A 10 -16.39 -8.24 22.01
C ASP A 10 -17.48 -7.17 21.94
N ALA A 11 -17.63 -6.37 23.01
CA ALA A 11 -18.55 -5.24 23.02
C ALA A 11 -18.11 -4.13 22.04
N ALA A 12 -16.82 -3.93 21.88
CA ALA A 12 -16.29 -2.99 20.89
C ALA A 12 -16.54 -3.46 19.45
N MET A 13 -16.38 -4.75 19.15
CA MET A 13 -16.73 -5.34 17.85
C MET A 13 -18.23 -5.21 17.54
N SER A 14 -19.11 -5.48 18.53
CA SER A 14 -20.55 -5.29 18.38
C SER A 14 -20.90 -3.85 18.04
N LYS A 15 -20.26 -2.89 18.71
CA LYS A 15 -20.46 -1.46 18.47
C LYS A 15 -20.03 -1.03 17.06
N VAL A 16 -18.95 -1.62 16.54
CA VAL A 16 -18.51 -1.38 15.16
C VAL A 16 -19.52 -1.95 14.18
N HIS A 17 -20.02 -3.17 14.42
CA HIS A 17 -21.03 -3.81 13.58
C HIS A 17 -22.34 -3.00 13.54
N GLU A 18 -22.77 -2.45 14.67
CA GLU A 18 -23.99 -1.62 14.75
C GLU A 18 -23.87 -0.26 14.06
N LYS A 19 -22.67 0.32 14.09
CA LYS A 19 -22.44 1.70 13.63
C LYS A 19 -22.09 1.82 12.16
N TRP A 20 -21.49 0.78 11.60
CA TRP A 20 -20.96 0.80 10.25
C TRP A 20 -21.59 -0.30 9.40
N ASP A 21 -21.96 0.04 8.17
CA ASP A 21 -22.55 -0.89 7.20
C ASP A 21 -21.55 -1.09 6.04
N ASN A 22 -20.48 -1.85 6.36
CA ASN A 22 -19.45 -2.23 5.40
C ASN A 22 -19.07 -3.70 5.60
N ASP A 23 -18.34 -4.25 4.62
CA ASP A 23 -17.92 -5.65 4.62
C ASP A 23 -17.18 -6.07 5.90
N LEU A 24 -16.37 -5.18 6.46
CA LEU A 24 -15.66 -5.41 7.70
C LEU A 24 -16.61 -5.51 8.90
N ALA A 25 -17.63 -4.65 8.95
CA ALA A 25 -18.63 -4.68 10.01
C ALA A 25 -19.50 -5.95 9.94
N LEU A 26 -19.81 -6.44 8.75
CA LEU A 26 -20.51 -7.71 8.54
C LEU A 26 -19.67 -8.90 9.02
N GLU A 27 -18.37 -8.91 8.72
CA GLU A 27 -17.47 -9.96 9.19
C GLU A 27 -17.29 -9.93 10.72
N PHE A 28 -17.24 -8.77 11.36
CA PHE A 28 -17.28 -8.69 12.83
C PHE A 28 -18.58 -9.26 13.42
N GLY A 29 -19.73 -8.97 12.81
CA GLY A 29 -21.00 -9.56 13.21
C GLY A 29 -20.99 -11.08 13.13
N ARG A 30 -20.43 -11.63 12.05
CA ARG A 30 -20.26 -13.06 11.85
C ARG A 30 -19.38 -13.70 12.92
N VAL A 31 -18.21 -13.12 13.20
CA VAL A 31 -17.29 -13.61 14.25
C VAL A 31 -17.97 -13.62 15.61
N ILE A 32 -18.73 -12.58 15.95
CA ILE A 32 -19.48 -12.52 17.22
C ILE A 32 -20.50 -13.67 17.30
N GLN A 33 -21.21 -13.96 16.21
CA GLN A 33 -22.14 -15.09 16.17
C GLN A 33 -21.43 -16.44 16.31
N GLU A 34 -20.32 -16.63 15.61
CA GLU A 34 -19.50 -17.85 15.72
C GLU A 34 -18.99 -18.08 17.16
N ILE A 35 -18.56 -17.02 17.85
CA ILE A 35 -18.14 -17.08 19.26
C ILE A 35 -19.33 -17.45 20.17
N ARG A 36 -20.51 -16.87 19.94
CA ARG A 36 -21.73 -17.21 20.68
C ARG A 36 -22.16 -18.68 20.50
N LEU A 37 -21.85 -19.26 19.35
CA LEU A 37 -22.09 -20.68 19.05
C LEU A 37 -21.00 -21.61 19.63
N GLY A 38 -20.03 -21.09 20.37
CA GLY A 38 -19.02 -21.86 21.07
C GLY A 38 -17.65 -21.95 20.36
N LYS A 39 -17.46 -21.24 19.25
CA LYS A 39 -16.16 -21.17 18.60
C LYS A 39 -15.17 -20.34 19.42
N LEU A 40 -13.92 -20.79 19.48
CA LEU A 40 -12.88 -20.02 20.16
C LEU A 40 -12.65 -18.68 19.45
N ARG A 41 -12.55 -17.61 20.24
CA ARG A 41 -12.34 -16.24 19.73
C ARG A 41 -11.18 -16.15 18.75
N ARG A 42 -10.02 -16.74 19.11
CA ARG A 42 -8.81 -16.76 18.27
C ARG A 42 -9.05 -17.41 16.91
N ASP A 43 -9.85 -18.46 16.85
CA ASP A 43 -10.13 -19.19 15.61
C ASP A 43 -11.12 -18.39 14.74
N GLY A 44 -12.15 -17.80 15.35
CA GLY A 44 -13.07 -16.90 14.65
C GLY A 44 -12.37 -15.67 14.03
N LEU A 45 -11.46 -15.05 14.78
CA LEU A 45 -10.69 -13.91 14.28
C LEU A 45 -9.71 -14.32 13.18
N ARG A 46 -9.09 -15.49 13.29
CA ARG A 46 -8.17 -16.01 12.26
C ARG A 46 -8.91 -16.28 10.95
N ASP A 47 -10.05 -16.96 11.02
CA ASP A 47 -10.87 -17.25 9.84
C ASP A 47 -11.38 -15.97 9.18
N MET A 48 -11.71 -14.94 9.97
CA MET A 48 -12.07 -13.63 9.46
C MET A 48 -10.92 -12.99 8.68
N ALA A 49 -9.70 -13.05 9.22
CA ALA A 49 -8.52 -12.49 8.54
C ALA A 49 -8.23 -13.22 7.22
N GLU A 50 -8.43 -14.54 7.17
CA GLU A 50 -8.28 -15.35 5.96
C GLU A 50 -9.36 -15.02 4.91
N ARG A 51 -10.60 -14.79 5.33
CA ARG A 51 -11.69 -14.40 4.42
C ARG A 51 -11.49 -13.02 3.81
N LEU A 52 -11.02 -12.06 4.61
CA LEU A 52 -10.81 -10.69 4.16
C LEU A 52 -9.57 -10.53 3.27
N GLN A 53 -8.58 -11.41 3.39
CA GLN A 53 -7.32 -11.43 2.62
C GLN A 53 -6.56 -10.08 2.62
N VAL A 54 -6.72 -9.30 3.68
CA VAL A 54 -6.06 -8.00 3.86
C VAL A 54 -4.90 -8.16 4.84
N SER A 55 -3.69 -7.81 4.42
CA SER A 55 -2.47 -7.97 5.22
C SER A 55 -2.52 -7.21 6.55
N GLU A 56 -3.18 -6.05 6.56
CA GLU A 56 -3.40 -5.24 7.76
C GLU A 56 -4.29 -5.96 8.76
N MET A 57 -5.32 -6.66 8.27
CA MET A 57 -6.23 -7.43 9.11
C MET A 57 -5.55 -8.66 9.70
N THR A 58 -4.73 -9.35 8.93
CA THR A 58 -3.93 -10.48 9.42
C THR A 58 -2.98 -10.04 10.52
N SER A 59 -2.29 -8.92 10.33
CA SER A 59 -1.39 -8.34 11.35
C SER A 59 -2.14 -7.91 12.61
N PHE A 60 -3.32 -7.31 12.45
CA PHE A 60 -4.19 -6.90 13.55
C PHE A 60 -4.66 -8.10 14.38
N VAL A 61 -5.18 -9.13 13.72
CA VAL A 61 -5.66 -10.34 14.38
C VAL A 61 -4.53 -11.07 15.11
N ALA A 62 -3.33 -11.16 14.52
CA ALA A 62 -2.16 -11.74 15.15
C ALA A 62 -1.79 -10.96 16.44
N ALA A 63 -1.78 -9.63 16.38
CA ALA A 63 -1.49 -8.79 17.55
C ALA A 63 -2.55 -8.94 18.66
N VAL A 64 -3.83 -9.06 18.31
CA VAL A 64 -4.92 -9.31 19.24
C VAL A 64 -4.76 -10.66 19.94
N ILE A 65 -4.53 -11.73 19.19
CA ILE A 65 -4.33 -13.09 19.73
C ILE A 65 -3.10 -13.12 20.66
N GLN A 66 -2.00 -12.49 20.24
CA GLN A 66 -0.79 -12.43 21.03
C GLN A 66 -0.96 -11.66 22.33
N SER A 67 -1.73 -10.56 22.31
CA SER A 67 -2.01 -9.78 23.51
C SER A 67 -2.86 -10.55 24.54
N GLU A 68 -3.79 -11.37 24.07
CA GLU A 68 -4.57 -12.26 24.94
C GLU A 68 -3.68 -13.31 25.64
N GLN A 69 -2.72 -13.88 24.91
CA GLN A 69 -1.79 -14.87 25.47
C GLN A 69 -0.83 -14.29 26.51
N LEU A 70 -0.39 -13.05 26.29
CA LEU A 70 0.56 -12.35 27.15
C LEU A 70 -0.08 -11.60 28.32
N GLY A 71 -1.43 -11.54 28.38
CA GLY A 71 -2.17 -10.78 29.39
C GLY A 71 -1.94 -9.25 29.33
N VAL A 72 -1.46 -8.76 28.19
CA VAL A 72 -1.21 -7.32 27.98
C VAL A 72 -2.56 -6.61 27.70
N SER A 73 -2.67 -5.37 28.18
CA SER A 73 -3.87 -4.56 27.92
C SER A 73 -4.14 -4.42 26.43
N MET A 74 -5.31 -4.91 25.98
CA MET A 74 -5.82 -4.79 24.61
C MET A 74 -5.79 -3.34 24.11
N ALA A 75 -6.12 -2.38 24.97
CA ALA A 75 -6.11 -0.97 24.63
C ALA A 75 -4.74 -0.49 24.16
N LYS A 76 -3.68 -0.94 24.82
CA LYS A 76 -2.30 -0.58 24.44
C LYS A 76 -1.90 -1.14 23.08
N VAL A 77 -2.27 -2.40 22.79
CA VAL A 77 -1.98 -3.05 21.49
C VAL A 77 -2.74 -2.36 20.36
N LEU A 78 -4.03 -2.09 20.55
CA LEU A 78 -4.86 -1.39 19.57
C LEU A 78 -4.36 0.03 19.28
N ARG A 79 -3.84 0.73 20.28
CA ARG A 79 -3.26 2.05 20.11
C ARG A 79 -1.99 2.00 19.24
N ILE A 80 -1.09 1.08 19.51
CA ILE A 80 0.12 0.87 18.71
C ILE A 80 -0.24 0.53 17.26
N GLN A 81 -1.21 -0.35 17.04
CA GLN A 81 -1.67 -0.72 15.69
C GLN A 81 -2.29 0.47 14.95
N SER A 82 -3.08 1.28 15.63
CA SER A 82 -3.68 2.48 15.08
C SER A 82 -2.61 3.50 14.63
N ASP A 83 -1.57 3.71 15.42
CA ASP A 83 -0.47 4.60 15.09
C ASP A 83 0.36 4.07 13.91
N GLN A 84 0.63 2.77 13.86
CA GLN A 84 1.32 2.14 12.72
C GLN A 84 0.53 2.29 11.42
N MET A 85 -0.79 2.13 11.46
CA MET A 85 -1.63 2.33 10.26
C MET A 85 -1.61 3.78 9.77
N ARG A 86 -1.57 4.77 10.66
CA ARG A 86 -1.44 6.18 10.29
C ARG A 86 -0.11 6.46 9.60
N VAL A 87 0.99 5.95 10.16
CA VAL A 87 2.32 6.08 9.56
C VAL A 87 2.37 5.41 8.18
N ARG A 88 1.83 4.22 8.04
CA ARG A 88 1.80 3.47 6.78
C ARG A 88 0.98 4.19 5.69
N ARG A 89 -0.17 4.77 6.04
CA ARG A 89 -0.95 5.60 5.11
C ARG A 89 -0.16 6.81 4.63
N ARG A 90 0.56 7.46 5.53
CA ARG A 90 1.42 8.60 5.19
C ARG A 90 2.55 8.19 4.25
N GLN A 91 3.21 7.07 4.53
CA GLN A 91 4.28 6.52 3.67
C GLN A 91 3.76 6.17 2.28
N MET A 92 2.60 5.52 2.16
CA MET A 92 2.00 5.23 0.84
C MET A 92 1.70 6.50 0.04
N ALA A 93 1.18 7.56 0.69
CA ALA A 93 0.96 8.85 0.04
C ALA A 93 2.27 9.52 -0.39
N GLU A 94 3.33 9.42 0.40
CA GLU A 94 4.67 9.92 0.07
C GLU A 94 5.30 9.11 -1.09
N GLU A 95 5.15 7.79 -1.10
CA GLU A 95 5.64 6.92 -2.19
C GLU A 95 4.94 7.21 -3.52
N GLU A 96 3.64 7.45 -3.52
CA GLU A 96 2.92 7.88 -4.73
C GLU A 96 3.43 9.24 -5.24
N ALA A 97 3.69 10.18 -4.35
CA ALA A 97 4.25 11.48 -4.69
C ALA A 97 5.68 11.37 -5.26
N HIS A 98 6.49 10.44 -4.76
CA HIS A 98 7.84 10.19 -5.27
C HIS A 98 7.89 9.46 -6.61
N ARG A 99 6.84 8.79 -7.02
CA ARG A 99 6.76 8.13 -8.33
C ARG A 99 6.48 9.09 -9.49
N LEU A 100 5.95 10.27 -9.22
CA LEU A 100 5.62 11.27 -10.25
C LEU A 100 6.85 11.78 -11.02
N PRO A 101 7.99 12.16 -10.40
CA PRO A 101 9.14 12.66 -11.13
C PRO A 101 9.77 11.61 -12.05
N ILE A 102 9.77 10.35 -11.70
CA ILE A 102 10.35 9.27 -12.53
C ILE A 102 9.56 9.08 -13.83
N LYS A 103 8.24 9.18 -13.77
CA LYS A 103 7.39 9.11 -14.96
C LYS A 103 7.54 10.33 -15.88
N MET A 104 7.96 11.48 -15.36
CA MET A 104 8.21 12.68 -16.16
C MET A 104 9.59 12.69 -16.82
N ILE A 105 10.60 12.01 -16.25
CA ILE A 105 11.94 11.92 -16.83
C ILE A 105 11.95 11.08 -18.10
N PHE A 106 11.13 10.05 -18.18
CA PHE A 106 11.10 9.13 -19.32
C PHE A 106 10.71 9.83 -20.65
N PRO A 107 9.60 10.59 -20.76
CA PRO A 107 9.27 11.29 -22.01
C PRO A 107 10.26 12.41 -22.34
N ILE A 108 10.81 13.09 -21.35
CA ILE A 108 11.81 14.15 -21.56
C ILE A 108 13.10 13.55 -22.12
N GLY A 109 13.56 12.42 -21.59
CA GLY A 109 14.74 11.70 -22.08
C GLY A 109 14.58 11.26 -23.54
N ILE A 110 13.42 10.72 -23.91
CA ILE A 110 13.11 10.30 -25.29
C ILE A 110 13.08 11.47 -26.26
N LEU A 111 12.64 12.66 -25.84
CA LEU A 111 12.61 13.85 -26.70
C LEU A 111 13.99 14.51 -26.84
N ILE A 112 14.77 14.58 -25.76
CA ILE A 112 16.07 15.26 -25.73
C ILE A 112 17.14 14.43 -26.45
N PHE A 113 17.13 13.11 -26.28
CA PHE A 113 18.13 12.21 -26.85
C PHE A 113 18.23 12.32 -28.39
N PRO A 114 17.14 12.20 -29.18
CA PRO A 114 17.24 12.32 -30.62
C PRO A 114 17.59 13.73 -31.08
N SER A 115 17.19 14.79 -30.35
CA SER A 115 17.55 16.15 -30.74
C SER A 115 19.03 16.45 -30.57
N ILE A 116 19.69 15.96 -29.50
CA ILE A 116 21.13 16.07 -29.30
C ILE A 116 21.88 15.27 -30.37
N LEU A 117 21.37 14.11 -30.71
CA LEU A 117 21.98 13.24 -31.73
C LEU A 117 21.95 13.90 -33.10
N ILE A 118 20.86 14.58 -33.47
CA ILE A 118 20.76 15.32 -34.73
C ILE A 118 21.70 16.54 -34.75
N ILE A 119 21.83 17.27 -33.64
CA ILE A 119 22.69 18.44 -33.53
C ILE A 119 24.17 18.05 -33.61
N LEU A 120 24.58 16.94 -32.99
CA LEU A 120 25.97 16.46 -32.98
C LEU A 120 26.37 15.73 -34.26
N LEU A 121 25.51 14.88 -34.80
CA LEU A 121 25.79 14.09 -36.00
C LEU A 121 25.42 14.81 -37.30
N GLY A 122 24.53 15.79 -37.26
CA GLY A 122 24.12 16.56 -38.46
C GLY A 122 25.32 17.19 -39.21
N PRO A 123 26.15 17.99 -38.54
CA PRO A 123 27.34 18.59 -39.19
C PRO A 123 28.34 17.55 -39.68
N ALA A 124 28.54 16.47 -38.91
CA ALA A 124 29.46 15.40 -39.29
C ALA A 124 29.00 14.64 -40.54
N ALA A 125 27.70 14.35 -40.62
CA ALA A 125 27.10 13.71 -41.79
C ALA A 125 27.19 14.60 -43.03
N LEU A 126 26.91 15.90 -42.91
CA LEU A 126 27.06 16.86 -44.01
C LEU A 126 28.49 16.93 -44.53
N ILE A 127 29.50 16.94 -43.66
CA ILE A 127 30.92 16.96 -44.04
C ILE A 127 31.29 15.69 -44.78
N LEU A 128 30.84 14.52 -44.33
CA LEU A 128 31.09 13.26 -45.03
C LEU A 128 30.39 13.21 -46.39
N PHE A 129 29.15 13.66 -46.52
CA PHE A 129 28.47 13.70 -47.79
C PHE A 129 29.09 14.68 -48.77
N THR A 130 29.51 15.86 -48.33
CA THR A 130 30.16 16.85 -49.21
C THR A 130 31.56 16.42 -49.60
N SER A 131 32.30 15.71 -48.74
CA SER A 131 33.64 15.19 -49.07
C SER A 131 33.59 14.06 -50.11
N GLU A 132 32.60 13.18 -50.03
CA GLU A 132 32.40 12.10 -51.01
C GLU A 132 31.90 12.64 -52.37
N LEU A 133 30.95 13.59 -52.36
CA LEU A 133 30.49 14.26 -53.57
C LEU A 133 31.60 15.07 -54.26
N GLY A 134 32.45 15.72 -53.48
CA GLY A 134 33.61 16.43 -53.99
C GLY A 134 34.61 15.53 -54.74
N LYS A 135 34.85 14.32 -54.20
CA LYS A 135 35.71 13.32 -54.87
C LYS A 135 35.13 12.76 -56.17
N ILE A 136 33.80 12.65 -56.26
CA ILE A 136 33.10 12.14 -57.45
C ILE A 136 33.07 13.22 -58.57
N LEU A 137 33.02 14.51 -58.19
CA LEU A 137 32.93 15.63 -59.16
C LEU A 137 34.31 16.11 -59.67
N THR A 138 35.43 15.78 -59.00
CA THR A 138 36.77 16.19 -59.35
C THR A 138 37.66 15.06 -59.94
N GLY A 139 37.14 13.84 -60.04
CA GLY A 139 37.74 12.70 -60.70
C GLY A 139 37.10 12.46 -62.06
#